data_70b511e80a4048494d01c735ea899108
#
_entry.id   70b511e80a4048494d01c735ea899108
#
_cell.length_a   1.000
_cell.length_b   1.000
_cell.length_c   1.000
_cell.angle_alpha   90.00
_cell.angle_beta   90.00
_cell.angle_gamma   90.00
#
_symmetry.space_group_name_H-M   'P 1'
#
loop_
_entity.id
_entity.type
_entity.pdbx_description
1 polymer ?
#
loop_
_entity_poly.entity_id
_entity_poly.type
_entity_poly.pdbx_seq_one_letter_code
_entity_poly.pdbx_strand_id
1 'polypeptide(L)'
;MLATEKMQVPVQALVQFMATGDETDLRDAFASDGLVIVENFAPFVFQGPGAFERWRDGFRQHATAGDLTELQHSFGPAQDVSLDDDTAYFVLPTTWTGRAHGRPFSEDGGWAFVLVRDQGRWRIRGYAWAVTAKR
;
A
#
# COMPACT_ATOMS: atom_id res chain seq x y z
N MET A 1 -2.28 -10.20 -17.80
CA MET A 1 -2.49 -9.75 -17.39
C MET A 1 -2.54 -9.51 -16.45
N LEU A 2 -2.09 -9.28 -16.18
CA LEU A 2 -2.12 -8.67 -15.40
C LEU A 2 -2.20 -8.89 -14.10
N ALA A 3 -1.59 -8.17 -13.26
CA ALA A 3 -2.24 -8.24 -12.00
C ALA A 3 -3.70 -8.25 -12.29
N THR A 4 -4.29 -9.39 -12.05
CA THR A 4 -5.70 -9.54 -12.32
C THR A 4 -6.49 -8.68 -11.35
N GLU A 5 -7.76 -8.50 -11.63
CA GLU A 5 -8.64 -7.81 -10.70
C GLU A 5 -8.59 -8.43 -9.30
N LYS A 6 -8.49 -9.77 -9.21
CA LYS A 6 -8.42 -10.45 -7.92
C LYS A 6 -7.17 -10.09 -7.14
N MET A 7 -6.03 -9.94 -7.81
CA MET A 7 -4.79 -9.54 -7.17
C MET A 7 -4.86 -8.10 -6.66
N GLN A 8 -5.66 -7.25 -7.30
CA GLN A 8 -5.78 -5.86 -6.88
C GLN A 8 -6.79 -5.63 -5.76
N VAL A 9 -7.61 -6.62 -5.43
CA VAL A 9 -8.60 -6.49 -4.35
C VAL A 9 -7.94 -6.04 -3.04
N PRO A 10 -6.85 -6.68 -2.56
CA PRO A 10 -6.22 -6.21 -1.32
C PRO A 10 -5.59 -4.82 -1.47
N VAL A 11 -5.10 -4.48 -2.66
CA VAL A 11 -4.55 -3.15 -2.90
C VAL A 11 -5.66 -2.09 -2.79
N GLN A 12 -6.86 -2.39 -3.30
CA GLN A 12 -7.99 -1.46 -3.19
C GLN A 12 -8.37 -1.22 -1.73
N ALA A 13 -8.36 -2.25 -0.89
CA ALA A 13 -8.64 -2.09 0.54
C ALA A 13 -7.58 -1.20 1.21
N LEU A 14 -6.32 -1.35 0.82
CA LEU A 14 -5.22 -0.53 1.32
C LEU A 14 -5.40 0.94 0.95
N VAL A 15 -5.67 1.25 -0.32
CA VAL A 15 -5.83 2.65 -0.74
C VAL A 15 -7.08 3.26 -0.15
N GLN A 16 -8.14 2.49 0.05
CA GLN A 16 -9.36 2.98 0.71
C GLN A 16 -9.06 3.42 2.15
N PHE A 17 -8.29 2.61 2.89
CA PHE A 17 -7.88 3.00 4.24
C PHE A 17 -7.05 4.28 4.21
N MET A 18 -6.07 4.36 3.32
CA MET A 18 -5.20 5.53 3.24
C MET A 18 -5.98 6.80 2.91
N ALA A 19 -6.97 6.70 2.03
CA ALA A 19 -7.73 7.86 1.58
C ALA A 19 -8.81 8.29 2.57
N THR A 20 -9.45 7.33 3.25
CA THR A 20 -10.66 7.62 4.04
C THR A 20 -10.57 7.21 5.50
N GLY A 21 -9.57 6.41 5.89
CA GLY A 21 -9.49 5.83 7.22
C GLY A 21 -10.36 4.60 7.43
N ASP A 22 -11.05 4.13 6.37
CA ASP A 22 -11.91 2.96 6.47
C ASP A 22 -11.08 1.68 6.62
N GLU A 23 -11.25 0.98 7.75
CA GLU A 23 -10.52 -0.24 8.06
C GLU A 23 -11.31 -1.51 7.80
N THR A 24 -12.51 -1.42 7.23
CA THR A 24 -13.43 -2.54 7.15
C THR A 24 -12.76 -3.80 6.57
N ASP A 25 -12.05 -3.66 5.47
CA ASP A 25 -11.41 -4.78 4.78
C ASP A 25 -9.89 -4.78 4.93
N LEU A 26 -9.35 -3.86 5.73
CA LEU A 26 -7.91 -3.64 5.75
C LEU A 26 -7.14 -4.82 6.31
N ARG A 27 -7.55 -5.37 7.46
CA ARG A 27 -6.80 -6.47 8.08
C ARG A 27 -6.78 -7.70 7.17
N ASP A 28 -7.90 -8.01 6.54
CA ASP A 28 -8.01 -9.15 5.62
C ASP A 28 -7.19 -8.96 4.35
N ALA A 29 -6.88 -7.72 3.98
CA ALA A 29 -6.07 -7.44 2.81
C ALA A 29 -4.61 -7.87 3.00
N PHE A 30 -4.18 -8.07 4.25
CA PHE A 30 -2.79 -8.43 4.56
C PHE A 30 -2.70 -9.87 5.03
N ALA A 31 -1.58 -10.51 4.73
CA ALA A 31 -1.27 -11.83 5.26
C ALA A 31 -1.26 -11.79 6.78
N SER A 32 -1.55 -12.93 7.43
CA SER A 32 -1.65 -13.00 8.89
C SER A 32 -0.29 -12.90 9.58
N ASP A 33 0.78 -13.25 8.88
CA ASP A 33 2.14 -13.20 9.44
C ASP A 33 3.15 -12.95 8.32
N GLY A 34 4.41 -12.77 8.72
CA GLY A 34 5.51 -12.61 7.77
C GLY A 34 5.49 -11.30 7.02
N LEU A 35 4.79 -10.29 7.51
CA LEU A 35 4.70 -9.01 6.82
C LEU A 35 6.02 -8.29 6.81
N VAL A 36 6.34 -7.67 5.66
CA VAL A 36 7.43 -6.71 5.55
C VAL A 36 6.90 -5.51 4.77
N ILE A 37 6.84 -4.37 5.42
CA ILE A 37 6.33 -3.14 4.81
C ILE A 37 7.42 -2.07 4.91
N VAL A 38 7.70 -1.43 3.77
CA VAL A 38 8.67 -0.34 3.69
C VAL A 38 7.92 0.92 3.30
N GLU A 39 8.07 1.95 4.11
CA GLU A 39 7.41 3.23 3.89
C GLU A 39 8.43 4.37 3.95
N ASN A 40 8.03 5.55 3.47
CA ASN A 40 8.88 6.73 3.51
C ASN A 40 8.66 7.60 4.75
N PHE A 41 8.14 7.00 5.81
CA PHE A 41 8.05 7.65 7.13
C PHE A 41 8.62 6.73 8.20
N ALA A 42 9.14 7.31 9.25
CA ALA A 42 9.81 6.55 10.31
C ALA A 42 8.84 5.60 10.99
N PRO A 43 9.24 4.39 11.35
CA PRO A 43 10.62 3.87 11.33
C PRO A 43 11.03 3.21 9.99
N PHE A 44 10.31 3.42 8.92
CA PHE A 44 10.58 3.03 7.54
C PHE A 44 10.38 1.54 7.25
N VAL A 45 10.60 0.66 8.20
CA VAL A 45 10.41 -0.79 8.04
C VAL A 45 9.52 -1.29 9.16
N PHE A 46 8.50 -2.06 8.77
CA PHE A 46 7.59 -2.71 9.72
C PHE A 46 7.63 -4.21 9.42
N GLN A 47 8.12 -4.99 10.36
CA GLN A 47 8.23 -6.44 10.22
C GLN A 47 8.19 -7.12 11.59
N GLY A 48 8.00 -8.43 11.60
CA GLY A 48 7.93 -9.21 12.81
C GLY A 48 6.57 -9.13 13.50
N PRO A 49 6.44 -9.69 14.70
CA PRO A 49 5.17 -9.68 15.42
C PRO A 49 4.65 -8.26 15.63
N GLY A 50 3.36 -8.06 15.37
CA GLY A 50 2.73 -6.76 15.52
C GLY A 50 3.00 -5.76 14.39
N ALA A 51 3.59 -6.22 13.28
CA ALA A 51 3.96 -5.32 12.18
C ALA A 51 2.75 -4.61 11.60
N PHE A 52 1.63 -5.30 11.42
CA PHE A 52 0.43 -4.70 10.85
C PHE A 52 -0.06 -3.53 11.71
N GLU A 53 -0.19 -3.76 13.02
CA GLU A 53 -0.69 -2.74 13.94
C GLU A 53 0.24 -1.53 14.01
N ARG A 54 1.56 -1.78 14.05
CA ARG A 54 2.52 -0.68 14.08
C ARG A 54 2.50 0.14 12.79
N TRP A 55 2.37 -0.54 11.66
CA TRP A 55 2.26 0.16 10.37
C TRP A 55 0.96 0.98 10.31
N ARG A 56 -0.17 0.35 10.67
CA ARG A 56 -1.47 1.04 10.66
C ARG A 56 -1.43 2.31 11.51
N ASP A 57 -0.94 2.17 12.74
CA ASP A 57 -0.88 3.30 13.66
C ASP A 57 0.16 4.33 13.19
N GLY A 58 1.27 3.86 12.64
CA GLY A 58 2.29 4.74 12.06
C GLY A 58 1.78 5.54 10.88
N PHE A 59 0.99 4.92 10.01
CA PHE A 59 0.38 5.65 8.90
C PHE A 59 -0.57 6.73 9.42
N ARG A 60 -1.40 6.40 10.39
CA ARG A 60 -2.31 7.40 10.98
C ARG A 60 -1.57 8.58 11.60
N GLN A 61 -0.48 8.30 12.31
CA GLN A 61 0.35 9.36 12.89
C GLN A 61 0.97 10.22 11.81
N HIS A 62 1.46 9.59 10.76
CA HIS A 62 2.03 10.28 9.60
C HIS A 62 0.99 11.19 8.94
N ALA A 63 -0.21 10.68 8.71
CA ALA A 63 -1.28 11.44 8.07
C ALA A 63 -1.72 12.62 8.95
N THR A 64 -1.80 12.42 10.27
CA THR A 64 -2.15 13.47 11.21
C THR A 64 -1.07 14.54 11.27
N ALA A 65 0.19 14.13 11.37
CA ALA A 65 1.32 15.06 11.44
C ALA A 65 1.45 15.91 10.19
N GLY A 66 1.15 15.33 9.02
CA GLY A 66 1.17 16.04 7.75
C GLY A 66 -0.12 16.79 7.44
N ASP A 67 -1.15 16.63 8.28
CA ASP A 67 -2.49 17.16 8.02
C ASP A 67 -2.93 16.81 6.61
N LEU A 68 -2.81 15.51 6.27
CA LEU A 68 -3.13 15.03 4.93
C LEU A 68 -4.64 14.94 4.76
N THR A 69 -5.13 15.55 3.69
CA THR A 69 -6.56 15.54 3.35
C THR A 69 -6.74 15.38 1.84
N GLU A 70 -7.94 15.03 1.43
CA GLU A 70 -8.32 14.92 0.03
C GLU A 70 -7.40 13.99 -0.76
N LEU A 71 -6.93 12.90 -0.12
CA LEU A 71 -6.03 11.96 -0.77
C LEU A 71 -6.75 11.22 -1.90
N GLN A 72 -6.16 11.25 -3.09
CA GLN A 72 -6.62 10.51 -4.26
C GLN A 72 -5.42 9.85 -4.92
N HIS A 73 -5.67 8.75 -5.60
CA HIS A 73 -4.63 8.00 -6.28
C HIS A 73 -5.04 7.66 -7.69
N SER A 74 -4.04 7.40 -8.53
CA SER A 74 -4.23 6.77 -9.82
C SER A 74 -3.10 5.79 -10.06
N PHE A 75 -3.41 4.68 -10.76
CA PHE A 75 -2.43 3.66 -11.09
C PHE A 75 -2.19 3.62 -12.59
N GLY A 76 -0.93 3.48 -12.98
CA GLY A 76 -0.60 3.00 -14.31
C GLY A 76 -0.74 1.47 -14.36
N PRO A 77 -0.54 0.87 -15.54
CA PRO A 77 -0.60 -0.58 -15.68
C PRO A 77 0.45 -1.25 -14.81
N ALA A 78 0.10 -2.40 -14.21
CA ALA A 78 1.04 -3.18 -13.43
C ALA A 78 2.24 -3.57 -14.29
N GLN A 79 3.43 -3.48 -13.72
CA GLN A 79 4.68 -3.75 -14.40
C GLN A 79 5.41 -4.87 -13.69
N ASP A 80 6.27 -5.56 -14.46
CA ASP A 80 7.16 -6.60 -13.95
C ASP A 80 6.40 -7.66 -13.15
N VAL A 81 5.27 -8.10 -13.68
CA VAL A 81 4.40 -9.06 -12.99
C VAL A 81 5.04 -10.43 -13.04
N SER A 82 5.22 -11.05 -11.88
CA SER A 82 5.79 -12.39 -11.75
C SER A 82 4.91 -13.22 -10.83
N LEU A 83 4.67 -14.46 -11.25
CA LEU A 83 3.91 -15.44 -10.48
C LEU A 83 4.76 -16.65 -10.21
N ASP A 84 4.77 -17.12 -8.97
CA ASP A 84 5.46 -18.34 -8.56
C ASP A 84 4.52 -19.07 -7.59
N ASP A 85 3.77 -20.04 -8.12
CA ASP A 85 2.74 -20.78 -7.39
C ASP A 85 1.73 -19.83 -6.74
N ASP A 86 1.76 -19.72 -5.42
CA ASP A 86 0.82 -18.91 -4.65
C ASP A 86 1.40 -17.56 -4.24
N THR A 87 2.46 -17.13 -4.91
CA THR A 87 3.12 -15.85 -4.64
C THR A 87 3.16 -15.02 -5.91
N ALA A 88 2.90 -13.73 -5.78
CA ALA A 88 2.96 -12.81 -6.91
C ALA A 88 3.77 -11.58 -6.53
N TYR A 89 4.44 -11.03 -7.53
CA TYR A 89 5.14 -9.74 -7.41
C TYR A 89 4.72 -8.84 -8.57
N PHE A 90 4.49 -7.57 -8.28
CA PHE A 90 4.30 -6.59 -9.35
C PHE A 90 4.57 -5.19 -8.82
N VAL A 91 4.74 -4.25 -9.76
CA VAL A 91 4.90 -2.83 -9.44
C VAL A 91 3.72 -2.07 -10.04
N LEU A 92 3.11 -1.20 -9.25
CA LEU A 92 2.08 -0.27 -9.71
C LEU A 92 2.70 1.13 -9.77
N PRO A 93 2.90 1.69 -10.96
CA PRO A 93 3.18 3.11 -11.06
C PRO A 93 2.00 3.87 -10.46
N THR A 94 2.27 4.73 -9.51
CA THR A 94 1.21 5.34 -8.69
C THR A 94 1.44 6.83 -8.56
N THR A 95 0.35 7.58 -8.70
CA THR A 95 0.34 9.01 -8.38
C THR A 95 -0.62 9.23 -7.23
N TRP A 96 -0.14 9.87 -6.17
CA TRP A 96 -0.97 10.36 -5.08
C TRP A 96 -1.09 11.87 -5.19
N THR A 97 -2.30 12.38 -5.00
CA THR A 97 -2.55 13.81 -4.87
C THR A 97 -3.32 14.05 -3.58
N GLY A 98 -3.27 15.26 -3.10
CA GLY A 98 -3.98 15.63 -1.88
C GLY A 98 -3.55 17.00 -1.39
N ARG A 99 -3.80 17.25 -0.11
CA ARG A 99 -3.34 18.46 0.56
C ARG A 99 -2.58 18.08 1.82
N ALA A 100 -1.49 18.81 2.07
CA ALA A 100 -0.73 18.70 3.31
C ALA A 100 -0.71 20.08 3.94
N HIS A 101 -1.27 20.21 5.14
CA HIS A 101 -1.46 21.51 5.81
C HIS A 101 -2.18 22.51 4.90
N GLY A 102 -3.21 22.03 4.17
CA GLY A 102 -3.99 22.84 3.26
C GLY A 102 -3.33 23.15 1.92
N ARG A 103 -2.11 22.70 1.69
CA ARG A 103 -1.39 22.96 0.43
C ARG A 103 -1.48 21.76 -0.49
N PRO A 104 -1.83 21.96 -1.77
CA PRO A 104 -1.87 20.85 -2.72
C PRO A 104 -0.48 20.22 -2.90
N PHE A 105 -0.46 18.88 -3.05
CA PHE A 105 0.75 18.17 -3.38
C PHE A 105 0.46 17.08 -4.40
N SER A 106 1.50 16.61 -5.07
CA SER A 106 1.45 15.47 -5.95
C SER A 106 2.74 14.69 -5.82
N GLU A 107 2.62 13.37 -5.69
CA GLU A 107 3.77 12.46 -5.62
C GLU A 107 3.58 11.36 -6.65
N ASP A 108 4.61 11.12 -7.45
CA ASP A 108 4.68 9.94 -8.31
C ASP A 108 5.64 8.95 -7.69
N GLY A 109 5.33 7.69 -7.83
CA GLY A 109 6.22 6.65 -7.32
C GLY A 109 5.95 5.28 -7.90
N GLY A 110 6.79 4.35 -7.51
CA GLY A 110 6.60 2.93 -7.74
C GLY A 110 6.18 2.26 -6.45
N TRP A 111 5.14 1.45 -6.53
CA TRP A 111 4.62 0.71 -5.39
C TRP A 111 4.81 -0.77 -5.68
N ALA A 112 5.83 -1.35 -5.09
CA ALA A 112 6.17 -2.76 -5.31
C ALA A 112 5.41 -3.61 -4.29
N PHE A 113 4.70 -4.62 -4.77
CA PHE A 113 3.90 -5.51 -3.94
C PHE A 113 4.37 -6.94 -4.04
N VAL A 114 4.35 -7.65 -2.91
CA VAL A 114 4.39 -9.10 -2.87
C VAL A 114 3.07 -9.57 -2.28
N LEU A 115 2.37 -10.41 -3.03
CA LEU A 115 1.11 -11.00 -2.58
C LEU A 115 1.29 -12.50 -2.37
N VAL A 116 0.52 -13.05 -1.45
CA VAL A 116 0.40 -14.51 -1.29
C VAL A 116 -1.06 -14.90 -1.42
N ARG A 117 -1.31 -16.05 -2.02
CA ARG A 117 -2.66 -16.60 -2.09
C ARG A 117 -2.85 -17.58 -0.96
N ASP A 118 -3.84 -17.29 -0.13
CA ASP A 118 -4.16 -18.06 1.06
C ASP A 118 -5.66 -18.33 1.04
N GLN A 119 -6.03 -19.60 1.07
CA GLN A 119 -7.44 -20.02 1.02
C GLN A 119 -8.18 -19.42 -0.18
N GLY A 120 -7.49 -19.40 -1.33
CA GLY A 120 -8.08 -18.90 -2.58
C GLY A 120 -8.15 -17.38 -2.69
N ARG A 121 -7.59 -16.65 -1.74
CA ARG A 121 -7.64 -15.18 -1.72
C ARG A 121 -6.23 -14.61 -1.72
N TRP A 122 -6.03 -13.58 -2.53
CA TRP A 122 -4.77 -12.86 -2.53
C TRP A 122 -4.71 -11.89 -1.35
N ARG A 123 -3.56 -11.88 -0.66
CA ARG A 123 -3.31 -10.99 0.47
C ARG A 123 -1.92 -10.38 0.32
N ILE A 124 -1.75 -9.17 0.83
CA ILE A 124 -0.46 -8.49 0.78
C ILE A 124 0.46 -9.10 1.83
N ARG A 125 1.58 -9.68 1.39
CA ARG A 125 2.68 -10.12 2.24
C ARG A 125 3.63 -8.98 2.56
N GLY A 126 3.80 -8.06 1.63
CA GLY A 126 4.63 -6.90 1.84
C GLY A 126 4.53 -5.92 0.71
N TYR A 127 5.03 -4.73 0.94
CA TYR A 127 5.18 -3.74 -0.12
C TYR A 127 6.29 -2.76 0.22
N ALA A 128 6.75 -2.05 -0.80
CA ALA A 128 7.65 -0.93 -0.66
C ALA A 128 7.11 0.23 -1.48
N TRP A 129 7.01 1.38 -0.85
CA TRP A 129 6.62 2.62 -1.51
C TRP A 129 7.86 3.45 -1.81
N ALA A 130 8.05 3.84 -3.06
CA ALA A 130 9.22 4.61 -3.49
C ALA A 130 8.78 5.82 -4.29
N VAL A 131 8.90 7.01 -3.70
CA VAL A 131 8.60 8.27 -4.39
C VAL A 131 9.72 8.56 -5.39
N THR A 132 9.34 8.86 -6.62
CA THR A 132 10.28 9.20 -7.69
C THR A 132 10.19 10.65 -8.12
N ALA A 133 9.07 11.32 -7.83
CA ALA A 133 8.90 12.75 -8.12
C ALA A 133 7.89 13.37 -7.16
N LYS A 134 8.19 14.56 -6.69
CA LYS A 134 7.27 15.35 -5.84
C LYS A 134 7.02 16.70 -6.48
N ARG A 135 5.78 17.14 -6.41
CA ARG A 135 5.36 18.44 -6.93
C ARG A 135 4.42 19.15 -5.95
#